data_2b3790fc1d822d8b3acb5576e6cdf90a
#
_entry.id   2b3790fc1d822d8b3acb5576e6cdf90a
#
_cell.length_a   1.000
_cell.length_b   1.000
_cell.length_c   1.000
_cell.angle_alpha   90.00
_cell.angle_beta   90.00
_cell.angle_gamma   90.00
#
_symmetry.space_group_name_H-M   'P 1'
#
loop_
_entity.id
_entity.type
_entity.pdbx_description
1 polymer ?
#
loop_
_entity_poly.entity_id
_entity_poly.type
_entity_poly.pdbx_seq_one_letter_code
_entity_poly.pdbx_strand_id
1 'polypeptide(L)'
;MKNLGYYNGKFDEIENMSIPMGDRVCFFGDGVYDATYSRNYKIFTLDEHVDRFYNSAKLLEINLPHTKEEFTDILYQMLSKMDTGENFVYFQATRATASVRNHVFN
;
A
#
# COMPACT_ATOMS: atom_id res chain seq x y z
N MET A 1 4.08 -11.22 -12.54
CA MET A 1 2.94 -10.28 -12.59
C MET A 1 3.38 -8.91 -13.00
N LYS A 2 2.60 -8.25 -13.83
CA LYS A 2 2.89 -6.87 -14.22
C LYS A 2 2.45 -5.85 -13.19
N ASN A 3 1.24 -6.01 -12.67
CA ASN A 3 0.65 -5.08 -11.71
C ASN A 3 0.00 -5.89 -10.60
N LEU A 4 0.50 -5.75 -9.40
CA LEU A 4 0.03 -6.51 -8.25
C LEU A 4 -0.59 -5.57 -7.23
N GLY A 5 -1.74 -5.96 -6.70
CA GLY A 5 -2.44 -5.26 -5.63
C GLY A 5 -2.55 -6.10 -4.38
N TYR A 6 -2.70 -5.41 -3.26
CA TYR A 6 -3.01 -6.00 -1.97
C TYR A 6 -4.13 -5.18 -1.34
N TYR A 7 -5.16 -5.87 -0.86
CA TYR A 7 -6.26 -5.21 -0.19
C TYR A 7 -6.81 -6.12 0.91
N ASN A 8 -6.68 -5.69 2.15
CA ASN A 8 -7.22 -6.41 3.32
C ASN A 8 -6.85 -7.90 3.34
N GLY A 9 -5.58 -8.20 3.13
CA GLY A 9 -5.05 -9.55 3.21
C GLY A 9 -5.08 -10.35 1.92
N LYS A 10 -5.58 -9.76 0.84
CA LYS A 10 -5.65 -10.46 -0.45
C LYS A 10 -4.69 -9.86 -1.46
N PHE A 11 -3.96 -10.75 -2.14
CA PHE A 11 -3.13 -10.37 -3.28
C PHE A 11 -3.84 -10.78 -4.57
N ASP A 12 -3.83 -9.90 -5.55
CA ASP A 12 -4.32 -10.23 -6.89
C ASP A 12 -3.75 -9.20 -7.88
N GLU A 13 -3.97 -9.44 -9.17
CA GLU A 13 -3.70 -8.41 -10.15
C GLU A 13 -4.64 -7.23 -9.91
N ILE A 14 -4.13 -6.01 -10.08
CA ILE A 14 -4.90 -4.80 -9.77
C ILE A 14 -6.21 -4.76 -10.56
N GLU A 15 -6.19 -5.25 -11.80
CA GLU A 15 -7.36 -5.26 -12.68
C GLU A 15 -8.52 -6.07 -12.10
N ASN A 16 -8.22 -7.03 -11.22
CA ASN A 16 -9.22 -7.90 -10.60
C ASN A 16 -9.68 -7.40 -9.23
N MET A 17 -9.20 -6.26 -8.79
CA MET A 17 -9.48 -5.77 -7.43
C MET A 17 -10.48 -4.62 -7.45
N SER A 18 -11.26 -4.53 -6.37
CA SER A 18 -12.22 -3.45 -6.19
C SER A 18 -12.26 -3.05 -4.72
N ILE A 19 -12.77 -1.85 -4.46
CA ILE A 19 -13.02 -1.38 -3.10
C ILE A 19 -14.51 -1.05 -2.98
N PRO A 20 -15.09 -1.13 -1.75
CA PRO A 20 -16.48 -0.77 -1.56
C PRO A 20 -16.74 0.69 -1.94
N MET A 21 -17.84 0.95 -2.63
CA MET A 21 -18.23 2.32 -2.96
C MET A 21 -18.48 3.17 -1.71
N GLY A 22 -18.83 2.54 -0.61
CA GLY A 22 -19.04 3.24 0.66
C GLY A 22 -17.76 3.59 1.42
N ASP A 23 -16.58 3.26 0.87
CA ASP A 23 -15.32 3.66 1.50
C ASP A 23 -15.24 5.17 1.58
N ARG A 24 -14.88 5.70 2.77
CA ARG A 24 -14.90 7.14 3.01
C ARG A 24 -13.97 7.92 2.08
N VAL A 25 -12.89 7.29 1.59
CA VAL A 25 -11.97 7.97 0.68
C VAL A 25 -12.66 8.32 -0.65
N CYS A 26 -13.69 7.57 -1.05
CA CYS A 26 -14.44 7.83 -2.28
C CYS A 26 -15.33 9.07 -2.16
N PHE A 27 -15.74 9.45 -0.94
CA PHE A 27 -16.68 10.52 -0.72
C PHE A 27 -16.09 11.71 0.05
N PHE A 28 -15.18 11.45 0.97
CA PHE A 28 -14.70 12.46 1.94
C PHE A 28 -13.20 12.68 1.88
N GLY A 29 -12.48 11.89 1.11
CA GLY A 29 -11.02 11.97 1.07
C GLY A 29 -10.34 11.58 2.38
N ASP A 30 -11.00 10.78 3.22
CA ASP A 30 -10.47 10.35 4.52
C ASP A 30 -9.44 9.24 4.34
N GLY A 31 -8.26 9.61 3.87
CA GLY A 31 -7.21 8.64 3.67
C GLY A 31 -5.83 9.27 3.68
N VAL A 32 -4.84 8.41 3.81
CA VAL A 32 -3.43 8.80 3.70
C VAL A 32 -2.77 7.88 2.68
N TYR A 33 -1.77 8.41 1.99
CA TYR A 33 -1.01 7.61 1.03
C TYR A 33 0.45 8.01 1.04
N ASP A 34 1.26 7.12 0.51
CA ASP A 34 2.64 7.42 0.20
C ASP A 34 3.05 6.61 -1.03
N ALA A 35 4.12 7.04 -1.69
CA ALA A 35 4.57 6.39 -2.91
C ALA A 35 6.07 6.48 -3.03
N THR A 36 6.65 5.43 -3.62
CA THR A 36 8.06 5.37 -3.91
C THR A 36 8.26 4.46 -5.13
N TYR A 37 9.45 4.02 -5.35
CA TYR A 37 9.75 3.11 -6.45
C TYR A 37 10.79 2.09 -6.01
N SER A 38 10.90 1.01 -6.78
CA SER A 38 11.93 0.00 -6.57
C SER A 38 12.88 -0.05 -7.75
N ARG A 39 14.09 -0.50 -7.46
CA ARG A 39 15.11 -0.79 -8.46
C ARG A 39 15.88 -2.02 -8.00
N ASN A 40 16.04 -2.99 -8.90
CA ASN A 40 16.68 -4.27 -8.58
C ASN A 40 16.04 -4.94 -7.36
N TYR A 41 14.73 -4.90 -7.26
CA TYR A 41 13.94 -5.47 -6.15
C TYR A 41 14.29 -4.85 -4.79
N LYS A 42 14.75 -3.61 -4.78
CA LYS A 42 14.95 -2.82 -3.55
C LYS A 42 14.11 -1.57 -3.62
N ILE A 43 13.33 -1.35 -2.57
CA ILE A 43 12.45 -0.19 -2.49
C ILE A 43 13.24 1.01 -1.98
N PHE A 44 13.16 2.11 -2.72
CA PHE A 44 13.94 3.31 -2.44
C PHE A 44 13.44 4.00 -1.17
N THR A 45 14.34 4.24 -0.22
CA THR A 45 14.08 4.92 1.07
C THR A 45 12.81 4.45 1.76
N LEU A 46 12.58 3.13 1.77
CA LEU A 46 11.33 2.57 2.27
C LEU A 46 11.04 2.97 3.72
N ASP A 47 12.05 2.94 4.59
CA ASP A 47 11.85 3.24 6.00
C ASP A 47 11.27 4.65 6.20
N GLU A 48 11.77 5.64 5.48
CA GLU A 48 11.29 7.01 5.56
C GLU A 48 9.86 7.13 5.06
N HIS A 49 9.53 6.44 3.96
CA HIS A 49 8.16 6.44 3.42
C HIS A 49 7.18 5.76 4.35
N VAL A 50 7.57 4.64 4.94
CA VAL A 50 6.72 3.92 5.89
C VAL A 50 6.52 4.75 7.16
N ASP A 51 7.58 5.37 7.69
CA ASP A 51 7.47 6.22 8.87
C ASP A 51 6.54 7.40 8.62
N ARG A 52 6.64 8.04 7.46
CA ARG A 52 5.77 9.16 7.12
C ARG A 52 4.33 8.71 6.96
N PHE A 53 4.11 7.56 6.33
CA PHE A 53 2.78 6.99 6.16
C PHE A 53 2.12 6.69 7.51
N TYR A 54 2.83 6.06 8.42
CA TYR A 54 2.32 5.75 9.76
C TYR A 54 2.07 7.01 10.57
N ASN A 55 2.94 8.01 10.45
CA ASN A 55 2.75 9.30 11.10
C ASN A 55 1.47 10.00 10.59
N SER A 56 1.27 10.01 9.29
CA SER A 56 0.08 10.61 8.68
C SER A 56 -1.18 9.89 9.11
N ALA A 57 -1.14 8.55 9.17
CA ALA A 57 -2.27 7.76 9.64
C ALA A 57 -2.62 8.09 11.09
N LYS A 58 -1.60 8.24 11.95
CA LYS A 58 -1.80 8.60 13.34
C LYS A 58 -2.46 9.97 13.48
N LEU A 59 -2.05 10.95 12.68
CA LEU A 59 -2.62 12.30 12.72
C LEU A 59 -4.10 12.30 12.33
N LEU A 60 -4.53 11.40 11.45
CA LEU A 60 -5.93 11.24 11.06
C LEU A 60 -6.67 10.20 11.91
N GLU A 61 -6.03 9.66 12.93
CA GLU A 61 -6.59 8.64 13.80
C GLU A 61 -7.01 7.37 13.04
N ILE A 62 -6.23 7.02 12.03
CA ILE A 62 -6.43 5.78 11.28
C ILE A 62 -5.55 4.70 11.92
N ASN A 63 -6.18 3.63 12.40
CA ASN A 63 -5.45 2.50 12.96
C ASN A 63 -5.05 1.54 11.85
N LEU A 64 -3.74 1.39 11.65
CA LEU A 64 -3.23 0.46 10.66
C LEU A 64 -3.17 -0.95 11.26
N PRO A 65 -3.61 -1.98 10.51
CA PRO A 65 -3.71 -3.34 11.06
C PRO A 65 -2.37 -4.06 11.19
N HIS A 66 -1.29 -3.46 10.69
CA HIS A 66 0.03 -4.09 10.68
C HIS A 66 1.04 -3.22 11.42
N THR A 67 2.06 -3.85 12.00
CA THR A 67 3.24 -3.11 12.45
C THR A 67 4.05 -2.65 11.22
N LYS A 68 4.97 -1.71 11.44
CA LYS A 68 5.84 -1.24 10.35
C LYS A 68 6.64 -2.39 9.73
N GLU A 69 7.12 -3.32 10.56
CA GLU A 69 7.86 -4.49 10.08
C GLU A 69 6.99 -5.39 9.22
N GLU A 70 5.77 -5.67 9.66
CA GLU A 70 4.81 -6.47 8.91
C GLU A 70 4.47 -5.81 7.58
N PHE A 71 4.25 -4.50 7.59
CA PHE A 71 3.93 -3.74 6.40
C PHE A 71 5.08 -3.78 5.39
N THR A 72 6.30 -3.59 5.86
CA THR A 72 7.51 -3.69 5.04
C THR A 72 7.62 -5.08 4.41
N ASP A 73 7.38 -6.13 5.18
CA ASP A 73 7.41 -7.51 4.68
C ASP A 73 6.37 -7.74 3.59
N ILE A 74 5.16 -7.20 3.76
CA ILE A 74 4.12 -7.31 2.73
C ILE A 74 4.58 -6.65 1.43
N LEU A 75 5.16 -5.46 1.50
CA LEU A 75 5.64 -4.77 0.31
C LEU A 75 6.73 -5.57 -0.40
N TYR A 76 7.66 -6.16 0.34
CA TYR A 76 8.70 -6.98 -0.28
C TYR A 76 8.16 -8.31 -0.81
N GLN A 77 7.15 -8.90 -0.18
CA GLN A 77 6.45 -10.06 -0.72
C GLN A 77 5.80 -9.73 -2.06
N MET A 78 5.14 -8.58 -2.15
CA MET A 78 4.55 -8.12 -3.40
C MET A 78 5.62 -7.95 -4.47
N LEU A 79 6.71 -7.28 -4.11
CA LEU A 79 7.80 -7.02 -5.05
C LEU A 79 8.41 -8.30 -5.59
N SER A 80 8.55 -9.32 -4.75
CA SER A 80 9.11 -10.61 -5.16
C SER A 80 8.29 -11.33 -6.22
N LYS A 81 7.02 -10.98 -6.35
CA LYS A 81 6.10 -11.57 -7.34
C LYS A 81 6.10 -10.83 -8.67
N MET A 82 6.80 -9.71 -8.75
CA MET A 82 6.82 -8.90 -9.96
C MET A 82 7.82 -9.44 -10.99
N ASP A 83 7.51 -9.23 -12.25
CA ASP A 83 8.34 -9.70 -13.38
C ASP A 83 9.65 -8.91 -13.50
N THR A 84 9.70 -7.71 -12.93
CA THR A 84 10.90 -6.87 -12.96
C THR A 84 11.14 -6.26 -11.58
N GLY A 85 12.39 -5.88 -11.31
CA GLY A 85 12.76 -5.21 -10.08
C GLY A 85 12.52 -3.69 -10.10
N GLU A 86 12.12 -3.14 -11.24
CA GLU A 86 11.82 -1.72 -11.43
C GLU A 86 10.32 -1.52 -11.41
N ASN A 87 9.79 -0.98 -10.28
CA ASN A 87 8.36 -0.84 -10.08
C ASN A 87 8.03 0.46 -9.37
N PHE A 88 6.83 0.98 -9.64
CA PHE A 88 6.23 2.02 -8.85
C PHE A 88 5.52 1.36 -7.67
N VAL A 89 5.76 1.87 -6.45
CA VAL A 89 5.21 1.31 -5.21
C VAL A 89 4.30 2.37 -4.59
N TYR A 90 3.03 2.01 -4.40
CA TYR A 90 2.03 2.91 -3.85
C TYR A 90 1.27 2.20 -2.74
N PHE A 91 1.04 2.91 -1.63
CA PHE A 91 0.21 2.36 -0.55
C PHE A 91 -0.67 3.43 0.04
N GLN A 92 -1.84 3.00 0.50
CA GLN A 92 -2.89 3.89 0.97
C GLN A 92 -3.67 3.22 2.10
N ALA A 93 -4.15 4.02 3.03
CA ALA A 93 -5.05 3.56 4.08
C ALA A 93 -6.22 4.51 4.20
N THR A 94 -7.40 3.98 4.50
CA THR A 94 -8.61 4.78 4.67
C THR A 94 -9.26 4.49 6.02
N ARG A 95 -10.02 5.46 6.52
CA ARG A 95 -10.67 5.35 7.82
C ARG A 95 -11.90 4.45 7.78
N ALA A 96 -12.68 4.51 6.71
CA ALA A 96 -14.02 3.93 6.68
C ALA A 96 -14.06 2.41 6.84
N THR A 97 -13.07 1.72 6.29
CA THR A 97 -13.01 0.26 6.34
C THR A 97 -11.81 -0.23 7.14
N ALA A 98 -11.04 0.69 7.72
CA ALA A 98 -9.75 0.39 8.36
C ALA A 98 -8.85 -0.43 7.44
N SER A 99 -8.96 -0.23 6.14
CA SER A 99 -8.27 -1.04 5.15
C SER A 99 -6.97 -0.39 4.69
N VAL A 100 -5.99 -1.23 4.41
CA VAL A 100 -4.73 -0.83 3.81
C VAL A 100 -4.70 -1.38 2.39
N ARG A 101 -4.41 -0.50 1.43
CA ARG A 101 -4.32 -0.87 0.02
C ARG A 101 -2.90 -0.60 -0.46
N ASN A 102 -2.24 -1.63 -0.91
CA ASN A 102 -0.90 -1.54 -1.45
C ASN A 102 -0.93 -1.95 -2.91
N HIS A 103 -0.28 -1.17 -3.74
CA HIS A 103 -0.18 -1.46 -5.17
C HIS A 103 1.27 -1.42 -5.58
N VAL A 104 1.67 -2.44 -6.34
CA VAL A 104 2.99 -2.48 -6.98
C VAL A 104 2.75 -2.71 -8.46
N PHE A 105 3.22 -1.79 -9.30
CA PHE A 105 3.01 -1.91 -10.76
C PHE A 105 4.17 -1.29 -11.53
N ASN A 106 4.33 -1.77 -12.74
CA ASN A 106 5.38 -1.34 -13.67
C ASN A 106 5.17 0.10 -14.14
#